data_890d70a05d27cf3f6b6ffa4bce0ec4d4
#
_entry.id   890d70a05d27cf3f6b6ffa4bce0ec4d4
#
_cell.length_a   1.000
_cell.length_b   1.000
_cell.length_c   1.000
_cell.angle_alpha   90.00
_cell.angle_beta   90.00
_cell.angle_gamma   90.00
#
_symmetry.space_group_name_H-M   'P 1'
#
loop_
_entity.id
_entity.type
_entity.pdbx_description
1 polymer ?
#
loop_
_entity_poly.entity_id
_entity_poly.type
_entity_poly.pdbx_seq_one_letter_code
_entity_poly.pdbx_strand_id
1 'polypeptide(L)'
;MKTIPKKALKHADILEQMRGFSDSDVNYRDSRTWSLVYHLDDQHTEFLKQAYGMYFSENALNPMAFKSLKRFETDIINMTAQMLSGDKKAVGTLTSGGTESCLLPV
;
A
#
# COMPACT_ATOMS: atom_id res chain seq x y z
N MET A 1 8.40 -29.55 -1.82
CA MET A 1 7.46 -28.87 -0.91
C MET A 1 8.24 -28.36 0.30
N LYS A 2 8.26 -27.05 0.59
CA LYS A 2 8.95 -26.53 1.79
C LYS A 2 8.10 -26.88 3.02
N THR A 3 8.70 -27.48 4.02
CA THR A 3 8.06 -27.77 5.32
C THR A 3 8.32 -26.64 6.30
N ILE A 4 7.50 -26.52 7.32
CA ILE A 4 7.70 -25.56 8.40
C ILE A 4 9.05 -25.90 9.09
N PRO A 5 9.98 -24.95 9.23
CA PRO A 5 11.25 -25.20 9.90
C PRO A 5 11.04 -25.62 11.34
N LYS A 6 11.79 -26.63 11.79
CA LYS A 6 11.74 -27.07 13.19
C LYS A 6 12.38 -26.08 14.17
N LYS A 7 13.23 -25.18 13.68
CA LYS A 7 13.89 -24.11 14.45
C LYS A 7 13.64 -22.76 13.79
N ALA A 8 13.52 -21.72 14.58
CA ALA A 8 13.46 -20.35 14.08
C ALA A 8 14.74 -19.98 13.32
N LEU A 9 14.59 -19.30 12.19
CA LEU A 9 15.69 -18.73 11.43
C LEU A 9 16.03 -17.33 11.96
N LYS A 10 17.26 -16.90 11.77
CA LYS A 10 17.66 -15.52 12.05
C LYS A 10 17.00 -14.59 11.02
N HIS A 11 16.66 -13.37 11.43
CA HIS A 11 16.04 -12.38 10.54
C HIS A 11 16.90 -12.09 9.30
N ALA A 12 18.23 -12.00 9.46
CA ALA A 12 19.15 -11.78 8.35
C ALA A 12 19.06 -12.89 7.30
N ASP A 13 19.00 -14.15 7.73
CA ASP A 13 18.92 -15.32 6.84
C ASP A 13 17.58 -15.33 6.06
N ILE A 14 16.50 -14.90 6.73
CA ILE A 14 15.18 -14.78 6.10
C ILE A 14 15.21 -13.69 5.01
N LEU A 15 15.75 -12.52 5.34
CA LEU A 15 15.84 -11.41 4.39
C LEU A 15 16.73 -11.75 3.19
N GLU A 16 17.81 -12.49 3.41
CA GLU A 16 18.69 -12.95 2.32
C GLU A 16 17.97 -13.94 1.40
N GLN A 17 17.23 -14.90 1.96
CA GLN A 17 16.42 -15.81 1.15
C GLN A 17 15.35 -15.04 0.34
N MET A 18 14.71 -14.04 0.94
CA MET A 18 13.71 -13.21 0.24
C MET A 18 14.35 -12.42 -0.92
N ARG A 19 15.56 -11.89 -0.75
CA ARG A 19 16.30 -11.24 -1.85
C ARG A 19 16.57 -12.23 -2.98
N GLY A 20 17.08 -13.43 -2.67
CA GLY A 20 17.31 -14.47 -3.68
C GLY A 20 16.04 -14.89 -4.42
N PHE A 21 14.86 -14.79 -3.83
CA PHE A 21 13.61 -15.06 -4.56
C PHE A 21 13.29 -13.98 -5.59
N SER A 22 13.68 -12.74 -5.34
CA SER A 22 13.42 -11.62 -6.26
C SER A 22 14.46 -11.47 -7.37
N ASP A 23 15.56 -12.24 -7.38
CA ASP A 23 16.62 -12.15 -8.40
C ASP A 23 16.13 -12.43 -9.83
N SER A 24 15.05 -13.21 -9.97
CA SER A 24 14.43 -13.51 -11.26
C SER A 24 13.23 -12.62 -11.59
N ASP A 25 12.86 -11.71 -10.72
CA ASP A 25 11.74 -10.81 -10.93
C ASP A 25 12.06 -9.76 -12.00
N VAL A 26 11.02 -9.19 -12.56
CA VAL A 26 11.15 -8.16 -13.58
C VAL A 26 11.80 -6.91 -13.01
N ASN A 27 12.86 -6.43 -13.67
CA ASN A 27 13.49 -5.17 -13.30
C ASN A 27 12.66 -3.97 -13.84
N TYR A 28 11.76 -3.47 -13.02
CA TYR A 28 10.93 -2.32 -13.35
C TYR A 28 11.66 -0.97 -13.22
N ARG A 29 12.81 -0.93 -12.51
CA ARG A 29 13.58 0.31 -12.26
C ARG A 29 14.26 0.84 -13.52
N ASP A 30 14.61 -0.04 -14.45
CA ASP A 30 15.23 0.31 -15.71
C ASP A 30 14.22 0.79 -16.79
N SER A 31 12.98 1.05 -16.39
CA SER A 31 11.90 1.50 -17.30
C SER A 31 11.66 0.59 -18.50
N ARG A 32 12.03 -0.67 -18.42
CA ARG A 32 11.85 -1.67 -19.49
C ARG A 32 10.55 -2.46 -19.39
N THR A 33 9.75 -2.16 -18.39
CA THR A 33 8.45 -2.78 -18.18
C THR A 33 7.37 -1.74 -18.28
N TRP A 34 6.24 -2.10 -18.85
CA TRP A 34 5.11 -1.22 -19.01
C TRP A 34 3.96 -1.64 -18.09
N SER A 35 3.39 -0.68 -17.37
CA SER A 35 2.17 -0.77 -16.56
C SER A 35 2.14 -1.81 -15.42
N LEU A 36 3.26 -2.35 -14.97
CA LEU A 36 3.30 -3.32 -13.87
C LEU A 36 3.42 -2.66 -12.49
N VAL A 37 4.18 -1.57 -12.41
CA VAL A 37 4.51 -0.89 -11.14
C VAL A 37 4.52 0.62 -11.37
N TYR A 38 3.95 1.38 -10.43
CA TYR A 38 4.13 2.83 -10.38
C TYR A 38 5.47 3.12 -9.70
N HIS A 39 6.45 3.52 -10.48
CA HIS A 39 7.78 3.90 -10.00
C HIS A 39 8.14 5.27 -10.55
N LEU A 40 8.42 6.23 -9.69
CA LEU A 40 8.91 7.55 -10.05
C LEU A 40 10.44 7.59 -10.00
N ASP A 41 10.99 7.48 -8.80
CA ASP A 41 12.41 7.41 -8.51
C ASP A 41 12.67 6.75 -7.14
N ASP A 42 13.94 6.53 -6.81
CA ASP A 42 14.31 5.90 -5.54
C ASP A 42 14.05 6.81 -4.35
N GLN A 43 14.15 8.12 -4.49
CA GLN A 43 13.88 9.08 -3.40
C GLN A 43 12.40 9.01 -3.01
N HIS A 44 11.51 9.01 -3.99
CA HIS A 44 10.08 8.86 -3.76
C HIS A 44 9.73 7.50 -3.15
N THR A 45 10.35 6.44 -3.66
CA THR A 45 10.18 5.08 -3.11
C THR A 45 10.58 5.01 -1.64
N GLU A 46 11.69 5.63 -1.26
CA GLU A 46 12.15 5.65 0.13
C GLU A 46 11.22 6.47 1.04
N PHE A 47 10.70 7.59 0.55
CA PHE A 47 9.66 8.35 1.25
C PHE A 47 8.41 7.50 1.51
N LEU A 48 7.93 6.74 0.51
CA LEU A 48 6.76 5.85 0.68
C LEU A 48 7.01 4.75 1.70
N LYS A 49 8.22 4.16 1.72
CA LYS A 49 8.61 3.16 2.73
C LYS A 49 8.59 3.73 4.14
N GLN A 50 9.10 4.96 4.32
CA GLN A 50 9.07 5.63 5.61
C GLN A 50 7.64 5.91 6.06
N ALA A 51 6.80 6.46 5.18
CA ALA A 51 5.39 6.71 5.47
C ALA A 51 4.65 5.42 5.83
N TYR A 52 4.84 4.35 5.06
CA TYR A 52 4.25 3.03 5.35
C TYR A 52 4.75 2.46 6.68
N GLY A 53 6.05 2.58 6.96
CA GLY A 53 6.67 2.12 8.21
C GLY A 53 6.10 2.78 9.45
N MET A 54 5.69 4.05 9.38
CA MET A 54 5.07 4.79 10.50
C MET A 54 3.75 4.15 10.97
N TYR A 55 3.02 3.52 10.05
CA TYR A 55 1.69 2.94 10.31
C TYR A 55 1.65 1.42 10.16
N PHE A 56 2.79 0.78 10.06
CA PHE A 56 2.91 -0.66 9.80
C PHE A 56 2.15 -1.54 10.81
N SER A 57 2.13 -1.14 12.08
CA SER A 57 1.48 -1.88 13.18
C SER A 57 0.03 -1.46 13.42
N GLU A 58 -0.46 -0.45 12.72
CA GLU A 58 -1.82 0.05 12.89
C GLU A 58 -2.81 -0.70 11.99
N ASN A 59 -4.08 -0.65 12.34
CA ASN A 59 -5.14 -1.28 11.55
C ASN A 59 -6.45 -0.49 11.66
N ALA A 60 -7.34 -0.68 10.67
CA ALA A 60 -8.63 -0.02 10.60
C ALA A 60 -9.77 -0.75 11.34
N LEU A 61 -9.50 -1.87 12.02
CA LEU A 61 -10.50 -2.64 12.76
C LEU A 61 -11.04 -1.87 13.97
N ASN A 62 -10.21 -0.98 14.54
CA ASN A 62 -10.62 -0.13 15.64
C ASN A 62 -10.36 1.36 15.30
N PRO A 63 -11.26 2.02 14.57
CA PRO A 63 -11.07 3.41 14.15
C PRO A 63 -11.04 4.42 15.32
N MET A 64 -11.53 4.02 16.50
CA MET A 64 -11.43 4.86 17.70
C MET A 64 -10.03 4.86 18.30
N ALA A 65 -9.28 3.78 18.15
CA ALA A 65 -7.89 3.67 18.59
C ALA A 65 -6.93 4.37 17.59
N PHE A 66 -7.18 4.21 16.29
CA PHE A 66 -6.30 4.71 15.23
C PHE A 66 -6.96 5.86 14.45
N LYS A 67 -7.14 6.99 15.11
CA LYS A 67 -7.83 8.18 14.55
C LYS A 67 -7.12 8.77 13.33
N SER A 68 -5.80 8.59 13.23
CA SER A 68 -4.99 9.00 12.07
C SER A 68 -5.46 8.34 10.78
N LEU A 69 -5.78 7.04 10.80
CA LEU A 69 -6.25 6.31 9.62
C LEU A 69 -7.58 6.87 9.12
N LYS A 70 -8.52 7.15 10.05
CA LYS A 70 -9.78 7.80 9.71
C LYS A 70 -9.57 9.19 9.13
N ARG A 71 -8.59 9.94 9.64
CA ARG A 71 -8.23 11.26 9.11
C ARG A 71 -7.74 11.17 7.68
N PHE A 72 -6.83 10.24 7.38
CA PHE A 72 -6.32 10.03 6.02
C PHE A 72 -7.44 9.66 5.04
N GLU A 73 -8.33 8.75 5.41
CA GLU A 73 -9.49 8.40 4.60
C GLU A 73 -10.34 9.64 4.29
N THR A 74 -10.69 10.41 5.30
CA THR A 74 -11.48 11.64 5.14
C THR A 74 -10.80 12.65 4.23
N ASP A 75 -9.51 12.86 4.41
CA ASP A 75 -8.75 13.83 3.61
C ASP A 75 -8.64 13.38 2.14
N ILE A 76 -8.45 12.09 1.87
CA ILE A 76 -8.44 11.53 0.50
C ILE A 76 -9.80 11.72 -0.18
N ILE A 77 -10.89 11.42 0.51
CA ILE A 77 -12.25 11.60 -0.01
C ILE A 77 -12.50 13.06 -0.35
N ASN A 78 -12.17 13.99 0.56
CA ASN A 78 -12.35 15.43 0.34
C ASN A 78 -11.52 15.95 -0.84
N MET A 79 -10.25 15.55 -0.94
CA MET A 79 -9.39 15.93 -2.06
C MET A 79 -9.93 15.40 -3.40
N THR A 80 -10.39 14.15 -3.42
CA THR A 80 -10.98 13.53 -4.62
C THR A 80 -12.28 14.25 -5.03
N ALA A 81 -13.16 14.53 -4.08
CA ALA A 81 -14.37 15.30 -4.34
C ALA A 81 -14.06 16.68 -4.93
N GLN A 82 -13.07 17.37 -4.38
CA GLN A 82 -12.62 18.66 -4.91
C GLN A 82 -12.07 18.57 -6.34
N MET A 83 -11.25 17.55 -6.64
CA MET A 83 -10.72 17.32 -8.00
C MET A 83 -11.85 17.08 -9.02
N LEU A 84 -12.92 16.45 -8.61
CA LEU A 84 -14.11 16.15 -9.43
C LEU A 84 -15.17 17.26 -9.40
N SER A 85 -14.86 18.43 -8.85
CA SER A 85 -15.79 19.56 -8.69
C SER A 85 -17.03 19.21 -7.87
N GLY A 86 -16.91 18.26 -6.93
CA GLY A 86 -17.97 17.91 -6.00
C GLY A 86 -18.30 19.06 -5.04
N ASP A 87 -19.58 19.15 -4.66
CA ASP A 87 -20.02 20.13 -3.68
C ASP A 87 -19.77 19.63 -2.23
N LYS A 88 -20.18 20.47 -1.25
CA LYS A 88 -20.03 20.13 0.18
C LYS A 88 -20.86 18.91 0.64
N LYS A 89 -21.74 18.40 -0.20
CA LYS A 89 -22.56 17.21 0.07
C LYS A 89 -21.96 15.95 -0.54
N ALA A 90 -20.89 16.07 -1.32
CA ALA A 90 -20.20 14.91 -1.88
C ALA A 90 -19.67 14.03 -0.74
N VAL A 91 -20.02 12.77 -0.79
CA VAL A 91 -19.59 11.73 0.15
C VAL A 91 -18.88 10.62 -0.60
N GLY A 92 -18.09 9.84 0.10
CA GLY A 92 -17.38 8.73 -0.50
C GLY A 92 -16.88 7.75 0.56
N THR A 93 -16.31 6.66 0.11
CA THR A 93 -15.61 5.69 0.95
C THR A 93 -14.32 5.24 0.27
N LEU A 94 -13.32 4.90 1.06
CA LEU A 94 -12.11 4.26 0.57
C LEU A 94 -12.35 2.77 0.45
N THR A 95 -11.93 2.19 -0.66
CA THR A 95 -12.10 0.76 -0.95
C THR A 95 -10.77 0.04 -0.96
N SER A 96 -10.78 -1.29 -0.91
CA SER A 96 -9.57 -2.12 -0.98
C SER A 96 -8.96 -2.19 -2.38
N GLY A 97 -9.67 -1.73 -3.40
CA GLY A 97 -9.19 -1.74 -4.78
C GLY A 97 -10.28 -1.46 -5.82
N GLY A 98 -9.86 -1.38 -7.08
CA GLY A 98 -10.73 -0.99 -8.19
C GLY A 98 -11.96 -1.87 -8.38
N THR A 99 -11.85 -3.17 -8.16
CA THR A 99 -12.99 -4.10 -8.26
C THR A 99 -14.11 -3.74 -7.28
N GLU A 100 -13.75 -3.53 -6.02
CA GLU A 100 -14.71 -3.09 -5.00
C GLU A 100 -15.28 -1.71 -5.34
N SER A 101 -14.43 -0.77 -5.79
CA SER A 101 -14.88 0.56 -6.23
C SER A 101 -15.89 0.52 -7.36
N CYS A 102 -15.80 -0.44 -8.27
CA CYS A 102 -16.77 -0.61 -9.35
C CYS A 102 -18.09 -1.26 -8.91
N LEU A 103 -18.09 -2.02 -7.82
CA LEU A 103 -19.25 -2.73 -7.33
C LEU A 103 -20.11 -1.89 -6.36
N LEU A 104 -19.48 -0.96 -5.63
CA LEU A 104 -20.16 -0.17 -4.59
C LEU A 104 -21.09 0.94 -5.09
N PRO A 105 -20.90 1.59 -6.27
CA PRO A 105 -21.77 2.66 -6.72
C PRO A 105 -23.07 2.13 -7.39
N VAL A 106 -23.83 1.36 -6.69
CA VAL A 106 -25.12 0.85 -7.19
C VAL A 106 -26.24 1.42 -6.35
#